data_6d9846c20ed40b06d5b7df9a08a17360
#
_entry.id   6d9846c20ed40b06d5b7df9a08a17360
#
_cell.length_a   1.000
_cell.length_b   1.000
_cell.length_c   1.000
_cell.angle_alpha   90.00
_cell.angle_beta   90.00
_cell.angle_gamma   90.00
#
_symmetry.space_group_name_H-M   'P 1'
#
loop_
_entity.id
_entity.type
_entity.pdbx_description
1 polymer ?
#
loop_
_entity_poly.entity_id
_entity_poly.type
_entity_poly.pdbx_seq_one_letter_code
_entity_poly.pdbx_strand_id
1 'polypeptide(L)'
;LQIARGDSRFPQVILAIKEGRMDEIPDIADVQSAFAKDGFKLVDGQVIMPSGETLPPELQARLLEFKQEGLPFTHLLKFWENLKQNPSFRSREQLFKFLEHNGHPLTEDGCFIAYRGVTEDFKDKHTRKFDNSPGSICEMPREQVDDDPTRTCSAGLHGSWYLVPG
;
A
#
# COMPACT_ATOMS: atom_id res chain seq x y z
N LEU A 1 -10.02 26.03 17.22
CA LEU A 1 -9.28 25.39 16.14
C LEU A 1 -8.73 26.47 15.21
N GLN A 2 -7.43 26.51 14.94
CA GLN A 2 -6.82 27.46 14.02
C GLN A 2 -6.06 26.68 12.95
N ILE A 3 -6.40 26.90 11.70
CA ILE A 3 -5.68 26.35 10.55
C ILE A 3 -5.19 27.51 9.69
N ALA A 4 -3.89 27.53 9.37
CA ALA A 4 -3.30 28.55 8.53
C ALA A 4 -3.80 28.41 7.09
N ARG A 5 -3.96 29.53 6.34
CA ARG A 5 -4.39 29.49 4.93
C ARG A 5 -3.44 28.72 4.01
N GLY A 6 -2.19 28.55 4.39
CA GLY A 6 -1.19 27.78 3.65
C GLY A 6 -1.11 26.29 4.04
N ASP A 7 -1.93 25.84 4.98
CA ASP A 7 -2.00 24.45 5.41
C ASP A 7 -2.70 23.63 4.31
N SER A 8 -2.16 22.47 3.96
CA SER A 8 -2.71 21.58 2.92
C SER A 8 -4.14 21.12 3.20
N ARG A 9 -4.56 21.12 4.46
CA ARG A 9 -5.89 20.75 4.93
C ARG A 9 -6.91 21.90 4.82
N PHE A 10 -6.45 23.15 4.66
CA PHE A 10 -7.33 24.32 4.62
C PHE A 10 -8.43 24.22 3.56
N PRO A 11 -8.15 23.79 2.31
CA PRO A 11 -9.21 23.62 1.29
C PRO A 11 -10.30 22.63 1.70
N GLN A 12 -9.93 21.52 2.36
CA GLN A 12 -10.86 20.48 2.83
C GLN A 12 -11.75 21.00 3.95
N VAL A 13 -11.21 21.79 4.88
CA VAL A 13 -12.00 22.44 5.93
C VAL A 13 -13.01 23.42 5.32
N ILE A 14 -12.59 24.22 4.34
CA ILE A 14 -13.51 25.13 3.65
C ILE A 14 -14.62 24.38 2.89
N LEU A 15 -14.29 23.26 2.28
CA LEU A 15 -15.26 22.41 1.60
C LEU A 15 -16.27 21.83 2.60
N ALA A 16 -15.80 21.28 3.73
CA ALA A 16 -16.65 20.74 4.79
C ALA A 16 -17.62 21.82 5.35
N ILE A 17 -17.14 23.05 5.54
CA ILE A 17 -17.98 24.19 5.96
C ILE A 17 -19.05 24.48 4.91
N LYS A 18 -18.71 24.53 3.62
CA LYS A 18 -19.65 24.83 2.54
C LYS A 18 -20.73 23.76 2.40
N GLU A 19 -20.38 22.52 2.68
CA GLU A 19 -21.29 21.36 2.59
C GLU A 19 -22.04 21.08 3.89
N GLY A 20 -21.82 21.88 4.93
CA GLY A 20 -22.49 21.74 6.23
C GLY A 20 -21.99 20.58 7.10
N ARG A 21 -20.84 19.96 6.74
CA ARG A 21 -20.22 18.82 7.45
C ARG A 21 -19.31 19.31 8.59
N MET A 22 -19.90 20.07 9.52
CA MET A 22 -19.18 20.72 10.59
C MET A 22 -18.56 19.74 11.61
N ASP A 23 -19.15 18.57 11.75
CA ASP A 23 -18.69 17.46 12.59
C ASP A 23 -17.40 16.82 12.10
N GLU A 24 -17.09 16.93 10.82
CA GLU A 24 -15.83 16.42 10.23
C GLU A 24 -14.65 17.39 10.41
N ILE A 25 -14.91 18.66 10.69
CA ILE A 25 -13.85 19.68 10.79
C ILE A 25 -12.78 19.35 11.84
N PRO A 26 -13.11 18.86 13.04
CA PRO A 26 -12.11 18.49 14.03
C PRO A 26 -11.15 17.40 13.49
N ASP A 27 -11.67 16.44 12.75
CA ASP A 27 -10.88 15.33 12.21
C ASP A 27 -9.97 15.75 11.06
N ILE A 28 -10.48 16.64 10.19
CA ILE A 28 -9.68 17.23 9.13
C ILE A 28 -8.56 18.09 9.70
N ALA A 29 -8.84 18.79 10.79
CA ALA A 29 -7.92 19.76 11.39
C ALA A 29 -6.92 19.14 12.38
N ASP A 30 -7.28 18.06 13.05
CA ASP A 30 -6.45 17.37 14.02
C ASP A 30 -6.25 15.89 13.63
N VAL A 31 -5.07 15.64 13.07
CA VAL A 31 -4.64 14.29 12.67
C VAL A 31 -4.68 13.31 13.84
N GLN A 32 -4.35 13.74 15.05
CA GLN A 32 -4.38 12.87 16.24
C GLN A 32 -5.81 12.40 16.56
N SER A 33 -6.77 13.33 16.57
CA SER A 33 -8.18 13.01 16.82
C SER A 33 -8.75 12.11 15.74
N ALA A 34 -8.38 12.35 14.49
CA ALA A 34 -8.79 11.53 13.37
C ALA A 34 -8.26 10.09 13.47
N PHE A 35 -7.00 9.91 13.88
CA PHE A 35 -6.43 8.59 14.12
C PHE A 35 -7.08 7.87 15.32
N ALA A 36 -7.38 8.62 16.39
CA ALA A 36 -7.98 8.04 17.58
C ALA A 36 -9.38 7.44 17.33
N LYS A 37 -10.18 8.01 16.42
CA LYS A 37 -11.49 7.45 16.03
C LYS A 37 -11.36 6.07 15.39
N ASP A 38 -10.30 5.83 14.62
CA ASP A 38 -10.03 4.56 13.99
C ASP A 38 -9.23 3.60 14.92
N GLY A 39 -9.06 3.99 16.20
CA GLY A 39 -8.35 3.19 17.22
C GLY A 39 -6.83 3.27 17.15
N PHE A 40 -6.27 4.10 16.29
CA PHE A 40 -4.83 4.33 16.23
C PHE A 40 -4.37 5.32 17.30
N LYS A 41 -3.11 5.23 17.69
CA LYS A 41 -2.46 6.19 18.57
C LYS A 41 -1.26 6.81 17.86
N LEU A 42 -1.09 8.10 18.02
CA LEU A 42 0.12 8.79 17.58
C LEU A 42 0.95 9.14 18.84
N VAL A 43 2.09 8.47 19.00
CA VAL A 43 2.99 8.65 20.15
C VAL A 43 4.39 8.95 19.62
N ASP A 44 4.95 10.09 20.02
CA ASP A 44 6.29 10.54 19.61
C ASP A 44 6.51 10.51 18.08
N GLY A 45 5.47 10.82 17.32
CA GLY A 45 5.51 10.78 15.85
C GLY A 45 5.34 9.39 15.24
N GLN A 46 5.14 8.35 16.05
CA GLN A 46 4.89 6.98 15.60
C GLN A 46 3.41 6.65 15.61
N VAL A 47 2.92 6.03 14.54
CA VAL A 47 1.57 5.50 14.46
C VAL A 47 1.53 4.08 15.03
N ILE A 48 0.77 3.92 16.10
CA ILE A 48 0.52 2.63 16.75
C ILE A 48 -0.87 2.16 16.34
N MET A 49 -0.94 0.97 15.78
CA MET A 49 -2.19 0.32 15.36
C MET A 49 -3.05 -0.08 16.57
N PRO A 50 -4.35 -0.33 16.37
CA PRO A 50 -5.22 -0.87 17.42
C PRO A 50 -4.70 -2.19 18.03
N SER A 51 -3.94 -2.97 17.25
CA SER A 51 -3.24 -4.17 17.70
C SER A 51 -2.07 -3.92 18.66
N GLY A 52 -1.63 -2.65 18.83
CA GLY A 52 -0.44 -2.28 19.58
C GLY A 52 0.86 -2.33 18.77
N GLU A 53 0.79 -2.71 17.51
CA GLU A 53 1.93 -2.80 16.60
C GLU A 53 2.28 -1.42 16.02
N THR A 54 3.57 -1.13 15.87
CA THR A 54 4.05 0.08 15.20
C THR A 54 4.20 -0.18 13.71
N LEU A 55 3.71 0.74 12.88
CA LEU A 55 3.90 0.67 11.45
C LEU A 55 5.35 1.00 11.03
N PRO A 56 5.87 0.38 9.95
CA PRO A 56 7.13 0.82 9.36
C PRO A 56 7.10 2.30 8.98
N PRO A 57 8.24 3.01 9.08
CA PRO A 57 8.30 4.46 8.86
C PRO A 57 7.72 4.91 7.51
N GLU A 58 8.00 4.17 6.45
CA GLU A 58 7.55 4.48 5.10
C GLU A 58 6.01 4.34 4.98
N LEU A 59 5.46 3.25 5.51
CA LEU A 59 4.01 3.03 5.53
C LEU A 59 3.30 4.07 6.40
N GLN A 60 3.92 4.42 7.52
CA GLN A 60 3.44 5.46 8.41
C GLN A 60 3.37 6.81 7.70
N ALA A 61 4.44 7.21 6.99
CA ALA A 61 4.46 8.46 6.24
C ALA A 61 3.32 8.51 5.20
N ARG A 62 3.12 7.42 4.46
CA ARG A 62 2.06 7.31 3.47
C ARG A 62 0.66 7.36 4.08
N LEU A 63 0.48 6.70 5.21
CA LEU A 63 -0.80 6.71 5.93
C LEU A 63 -1.13 8.11 6.49
N LEU A 64 -0.12 8.82 7.00
CA LEU A 64 -0.27 10.20 7.45
C LEU A 64 -0.65 11.13 6.29
N GLU A 65 0.01 10.99 5.14
CA GLU A 65 -0.31 11.74 3.91
C GLU A 65 -1.77 11.51 3.48
N PHE A 66 -2.21 10.24 3.36
CA PHE A 66 -3.58 9.93 2.97
C PHE A 66 -4.60 10.48 3.96
N LYS A 67 -4.29 10.40 5.26
CA LYS A 67 -5.17 10.96 6.28
C LYS A 67 -5.25 12.48 6.19
N GLN A 68 -4.12 13.18 5.93
CA GLN A 68 -4.09 14.63 5.74
C GLN A 68 -4.85 15.06 4.48
N GLU A 69 -4.82 14.26 3.44
CA GLU A 69 -5.52 14.52 2.18
C GLU A 69 -6.99 14.07 2.21
N GLY A 70 -7.45 13.46 3.31
CA GLY A 70 -8.81 12.93 3.43
C GLY A 70 -9.06 11.71 2.54
N LEU A 71 -8.00 11.00 2.13
CA LEU A 71 -8.08 9.83 1.29
C LEU A 71 -8.30 8.56 2.13
N PRO A 72 -9.02 7.55 1.59
CA PRO A 72 -9.19 6.28 2.27
C PRO A 72 -7.85 5.55 2.38
N PHE A 73 -7.51 5.09 3.57
CA PHE A 73 -6.22 4.43 3.86
C PHE A 73 -6.35 2.96 4.27
N THR A 74 -7.56 2.43 4.35
CA THR A 74 -7.81 1.05 4.77
C THR A 74 -7.07 0.01 3.92
N HIS A 75 -6.94 0.26 2.62
CA HIS A 75 -6.19 -0.61 1.70
C HIS A 75 -4.68 -0.67 2.02
N LEU A 76 -4.08 0.41 2.55
CA LEU A 76 -2.68 0.39 3.03
C LEU A 76 -2.50 -0.53 4.23
N LEU A 77 -3.48 -0.53 5.14
CA LEU A 77 -3.45 -1.41 6.32
C LEU A 77 -3.65 -2.87 5.93
N LYS A 78 -4.60 -3.15 5.04
CA LYS A 78 -4.80 -4.49 4.49
C LYS A 78 -3.56 -4.98 3.74
N PHE A 79 -2.91 -4.11 2.97
CA PHE A 79 -1.66 -4.44 2.31
C PHE A 79 -0.58 -4.83 3.33
N TRP A 80 -0.45 -4.08 4.42
CA TRP A 80 0.50 -4.41 5.49
C TRP A 80 0.18 -5.76 6.14
N GLU A 81 -1.10 -6.04 6.45
CA GLU A 81 -1.52 -7.32 7.00
C GLU A 81 -1.20 -8.48 6.04
N ASN A 82 -1.45 -8.31 4.74
CA ASN A 82 -1.10 -9.30 3.73
C ASN A 82 0.41 -9.51 3.64
N LEU A 83 1.18 -8.42 3.65
CA LEU A 83 2.63 -8.46 3.56
C LEU A 83 3.28 -9.18 4.76
N LYS A 84 2.75 -9.00 5.97
CA LYS A 84 3.25 -9.68 7.18
C LYS A 84 3.16 -11.20 7.10
N GLN A 85 2.26 -11.74 6.30
CA GLN A 85 2.14 -13.19 6.09
C GLN A 85 3.33 -13.77 5.30
N ASN A 86 4.10 -12.94 4.61
CA ASN A 86 5.30 -13.42 3.93
C ASN A 86 6.41 -13.71 4.96
N PRO A 87 6.92 -14.94 5.05
CA PRO A 87 7.93 -15.32 6.05
C PRO A 87 9.30 -14.67 5.80
N SER A 88 9.61 -14.27 4.56
CA SER A 88 10.89 -13.60 4.25
C SER A 88 10.86 -12.14 4.71
N PHE A 89 11.65 -11.82 5.72
CA PHE A 89 11.83 -10.44 6.19
C PHE A 89 12.37 -9.53 5.07
N ARG A 90 13.36 -10.02 4.32
CA ARG A 90 13.98 -9.31 3.20
C ARG A 90 12.94 -8.96 2.12
N SER A 91 12.09 -9.92 1.74
CA SER A 91 11.03 -9.69 0.75
C SER A 91 10.02 -8.66 1.23
N ARG A 92 9.64 -8.69 2.51
CA ARG A 92 8.71 -7.71 3.08
C ARG A 92 9.25 -6.28 2.99
N GLU A 93 10.50 -6.09 3.42
CA GLU A 93 11.15 -4.79 3.40
C GLU A 93 11.33 -4.26 1.97
N GLN A 94 11.80 -5.11 1.06
CA GLN A 94 12.06 -4.71 -0.31
C GLN A 94 10.79 -4.46 -1.12
N LEU A 95 9.76 -5.29 -0.95
CA LEU A 95 8.49 -5.12 -1.66
C LEU A 95 7.85 -3.79 -1.29
N PHE A 96 7.86 -3.43 -0.01
CA PHE A 96 7.28 -2.17 0.42
C PHE A 96 7.98 -0.97 -0.23
N LYS A 97 9.32 -0.92 -0.15
CA LYS A 97 10.14 0.13 -0.79
C LYS A 97 9.94 0.20 -2.31
N PHE A 98 9.83 -0.96 -2.96
CA PHE A 98 9.60 -1.04 -4.40
C PHE A 98 8.23 -0.45 -4.79
N LEU A 99 7.18 -0.78 -4.06
CA LEU A 99 5.84 -0.28 -4.34
C LEU A 99 5.73 1.23 -4.09
N GLU A 100 6.33 1.72 -3.03
CA GLU A 100 6.37 3.14 -2.71
C GLU A 100 7.10 3.94 -3.80
N HIS A 101 8.30 3.51 -4.18
CA HIS A 101 9.11 4.20 -5.18
C HIS A 101 8.43 4.30 -6.55
N ASN A 102 7.67 3.30 -6.93
CA ASN A 102 7.04 3.20 -8.26
C ASN A 102 5.56 3.64 -8.28
N GLY A 103 4.99 4.02 -7.14
CA GLY A 103 3.60 4.46 -7.05
C GLY A 103 2.59 3.39 -7.47
N HIS A 104 2.84 2.13 -7.15
CA HIS A 104 1.94 1.03 -7.48
C HIS A 104 0.55 1.23 -6.88
N PRO A 105 -0.52 1.10 -7.67
CA PRO A 105 -1.87 1.15 -7.15
C PRO A 105 -2.15 -0.07 -6.27
N LEU A 106 -2.73 0.18 -5.10
CA LEU A 106 -3.25 -0.85 -4.22
C LEU A 106 -4.75 -1.04 -4.47
N THR A 107 -5.20 -2.27 -4.40
CA THR A 107 -6.61 -2.63 -4.48
C THR A 107 -7.27 -2.52 -3.10
N GLU A 108 -8.60 -2.49 -3.03
CA GLU A 108 -9.35 -2.35 -1.78
C GLU A 108 -9.09 -3.49 -0.78
N ASP A 109 -8.70 -4.66 -1.26
CA ASP A 109 -8.34 -5.83 -0.45
C ASP A 109 -6.85 -5.88 -0.06
N GLY A 110 -6.08 -4.83 -0.41
CA GLY A 110 -4.67 -4.69 -0.02
C GLY A 110 -3.71 -5.51 -0.88
N CYS A 111 -4.07 -5.79 -2.11
CA CYS A 111 -3.17 -6.31 -3.13
C CYS A 111 -2.59 -5.17 -3.97
N PHE A 112 -1.54 -5.42 -4.71
CA PHE A 112 -1.00 -4.46 -5.67
C PHE A 112 -1.18 -4.98 -7.10
N ILE A 113 -1.26 -4.06 -8.06
CA ILE A 113 -1.38 -4.39 -9.47
C ILE A 113 0.02 -4.46 -10.08
N ALA A 114 0.34 -5.58 -10.72
CA ALA A 114 1.58 -5.76 -11.45
C ALA A 114 1.31 -6.33 -12.84
N TYR A 115 2.20 -6.05 -13.78
CA TYR A 115 2.12 -6.58 -15.14
C TYR A 115 3.08 -7.74 -15.31
N ARG A 116 2.71 -8.69 -16.14
CA ARG A 116 3.52 -9.84 -16.47
C ARG A 116 3.54 -10.11 -17.98
N GLY A 117 4.73 -10.26 -18.55
CA GLY A 117 4.89 -10.70 -19.93
C GLY A 117 4.60 -12.20 -20.06
N VAL A 118 3.70 -12.55 -20.97
CA VAL A 118 3.29 -13.93 -21.25
C VAL A 118 3.45 -14.25 -22.73
N THR A 119 3.37 -15.53 -23.10
CA THR A 119 3.30 -16.00 -24.48
C THR A 119 1.88 -15.78 -25.05
N GLU A 120 1.70 -15.94 -26.36
CA GLU A 120 0.39 -15.82 -27.04
C GLU A 120 -0.68 -16.76 -26.46
N ASP A 121 -0.26 -17.92 -25.95
CA ASP A 121 -1.12 -18.90 -25.30
C ASP A 121 -1.19 -18.71 -23.76
N PHE A 122 -0.89 -17.50 -23.27
CA PHE A 122 -0.93 -17.12 -21.87
C PHE A 122 -0.03 -17.95 -20.93
N LYS A 123 1.02 -18.56 -21.44
CA LYS A 123 2.00 -19.28 -20.60
C LYS A 123 3.14 -18.36 -20.16
N ASP A 124 3.78 -18.70 -19.05
CA ASP A 124 5.00 -18.01 -18.65
C ASP A 124 6.13 -18.23 -19.67
N LYS A 125 6.90 -17.16 -19.96
CA LYS A 125 7.93 -17.17 -21.03
C LYS A 125 9.09 -18.15 -20.77
N HIS A 126 9.35 -18.51 -19.51
CA HIS A 126 10.53 -19.29 -19.13
C HIS A 126 10.25 -20.79 -19.06
N THR A 127 9.26 -21.20 -18.29
CA THR A 127 8.98 -22.62 -18.05
C THR A 127 7.78 -23.14 -18.84
N ARG A 128 6.90 -22.26 -19.30
CA ARG A 128 5.62 -22.54 -19.95
C ARG A 128 4.66 -23.41 -19.10
N LYS A 129 4.90 -23.48 -17.79
CA LYS A 129 4.11 -24.30 -16.86
C LYS A 129 2.93 -23.56 -16.27
N PHE A 130 3.09 -22.27 -16.03
CA PHE A 130 2.05 -21.45 -15.40
C PHE A 130 1.07 -20.91 -16.44
N ASP A 131 -0.20 -21.12 -16.17
CA ASP A 131 -1.31 -20.56 -16.95
C ASP A 131 -1.65 -19.16 -16.40
N ASN A 132 -1.43 -18.14 -17.23
CA ASN A 132 -1.72 -16.75 -16.91
C ASN A 132 -2.93 -16.23 -17.72
N SER A 133 -3.82 -17.11 -18.17
CA SER A 133 -5.06 -16.71 -18.84
C SER A 133 -5.91 -15.81 -17.92
N PRO A 134 -6.73 -14.91 -18.47
CA PRO A 134 -7.62 -14.09 -17.65
C PRO A 134 -8.48 -14.94 -16.71
N GLY A 135 -8.43 -14.61 -15.41
CA GLY A 135 -9.12 -15.36 -14.36
C GLY A 135 -8.34 -16.52 -13.75
N SER A 136 -7.20 -16.91 -14.33
CA SER A 136 -6.34 -17.95 -13.74
C SER A 136 -5.58 -17.44 -12.53
N ILE A 137 -5.41 -18.31 -11.53
CA ILE A 137 -4.60 -18.03 -10.34
C ILE A 137 -3.29 -18.80 -10.46
N CYS A 138 -2.17 -18.06 -10.40
CA CYS A 138 -0.83 -18.64 -10.36
C CYS A 138 -0.30 -18.56 -8.94
N GLU A 139 -0.01 -19.70 -8.35
CA GLU A 139 0.54 -19.81 -7.00
C GLU A 139 1.88 -20.54 -7.01
N MET A 140 2.76 -20.13 -6.11
CA MET A 140 4.03 -20.80 -5.87
C MET A 140 4.32 -20.79 -4.37
N PRO A 141 4.67 -21.95 -3.77
CA PRO A 141 5.09 -22.01 -2.38
C PRO A 141 6.25 -21.05 -2.11
N ARG A 142 6.19 -20.32 -0.99
CA ARG A 142 7.18 -19.26 -0.70
C ARG A 142 8.61 -19.79 -0.59
N GLU A 143 8.79 -20.98 -0.07
CA GLU A 143 10.09 -21.66 0.03
C GLU A 143 10.73 -22.01 -1.31
N GLN A 144 9.96 -21.99 -2.40
CA GLN A 144 10.44 -22.20 -3.77
C GLN A 144 10.77 -20.90 -4.49
N VAL A 145 10.48 -19.75 -3.86
CA VAL A 145 10.75 -18.42 -4.44
C VAL A 145 12.10 -17.93 -3.94
N ASP A 146 12.98 -17.59 -4.88
CA ASP A 146 14.25 -16.93 -4.57
C ASP A 146 13.98 -15.48 -4.14
N ASP A 147 14.47 -15.08 -2.99
CA ASP A 147 14.31 -13.73 -2.45
C ASP A 147 15.55 -12.83 -2.68
N ASP A 148 16.50 -13.27 -3.49
CA ASP A 148 17.68 -12.49 -3.85
C ASP A 148 17.36 -11.50 -5.00
N PRO A 149 17.24 -10.17 -4.73
CA PRO A 149 16.88 -9.18 -5.73
C PRO A 149 17.98 -8.92 -6.76
N THR A 150 19.20 -9.42 -6.51
CA THR A 150 20.31 -9.25 -7.45
C THR A 150 20.28 -10.26 -8.59
N ARG A 151 19.45 -11.29 -8.48
CA ARG A 151 19.26 -12.30 -9.51
C ARG A 151 18.18 -11.89 -10.48
N THR A 152 18.54 -11.68 -11.72
CA THR A 152 17.63 -11.27 -12.79
C THR A 152 16.72 -12.40 -13.31
N CYS A 153 17.19 -13.65 -13.21
CA CYS A 153 16.45 -14.86 -13.62
C CYS A 153 16.51 -15.87 -12.47
N SER A 154 15.49 -15.91 -11.65
CA SER A 154 15.40 -16.78 -10.49
C SER A 154 14.02 -17.41 -10.37
N ALA A 155 13.87 -18.40 -9.47
CA ALA A 155 12.58 -19.03 -9.22
C ALA A 155 11.61 -18.03 -8.56
N GLY A 156 10.44 -17.81 -9.15
CA GLY A 156 9.45 -16.89 -8.61
C GLY A 156 8.36 -16.53 -9.64
N LEU A 157 7.32 -15.88 -9.13
CA LEU A 157 6.29 -15.26 -9.95
C LEU A 157 6.70 -13.80 -10.17
N HIS A 158 7.35 -13.51 -11.29
CA HIS A 158 7.86 -12.20 -11.62
C HIS A 158 6.77 -11.30 -12.18
N GLY A 159 6.76 -10.05 -11.73
CA GLY A 159 5.90 -8.99 -12.25
C GLY A 159 6.67 -7.69 -12.42
N SER A 160 6.14 -6.79 -13.21
CA SER A 160 6.68 -5.46 -13.48
C SER A 160 5.61 -4.40 -13.15
N TRP A 161 6.02 -3.18 -12.88
CA TRP A 161 5.11 -2.06 -12.62
C TRP A 161 4.64 -1.35 -13.90
N TYR A 162 5.25 -1.61 -15.02
CA TYR A 162 4.87 -1.05 -16.33
C TYR A 162 4.86 -2.13 -17.41
N LEU A 163 4.11 -1.84 -18.47
CA LEU A 163 4.16 -2.66 -19.67
C LEU A 163 5.53 -2.51 -20.32
N VAL A 164 6.33 -3.58 -20.31
CA VAL A 164 7.55 -3.64 -21.11
C VAL A 164 7.11 -3.92 -22.54
N PRO A 165 7.38 -3.04 -23.51
CA PRO A 165 7.15 -3.35 -24.92
C PRO A 165 7.92 -4.64 -25.27
N GLY A 166 7.22 -5.59 -25.87
CA GLY A 166 7.77 -6.89 -26.26
C GLY A 166 8.71 -6.79 -27.45
#